data_b2a8284c274dbb25e1860a0505053c98
#
_entry.id   b2a8284c274dbb25e1860a0505053c98
#
_cell.length_a   1.000
_cell.length_b   1.000
_cell.length_c   1.000
_cell.angle_alpha   90.00
_cell.angle_beta   90.00
_cell.angle_gamma   90.00
#
_symmetry.space_group_name_H-M   'P 1'
#
loop_
_entity.id
_entity.type
_entity.pdbx_description
1 polymer ?
#
loop_
_entity_poly.entity_id
_entity_poly.type
_entity_poly.pdbx_seq_one_letter_code
_entity_poly.pdbx_strand_id
1 'polypeptide(L)'
;MKNNKTHEDIIESASVTSLMRYLLSGENEKIKNPDNYGKYFVNGKWKQYIDDTEKSKQEMQKKLPGCLYYHLIRTFKFDDSLLTWLAEHENSQIVILGSGFDSRAIRFSHILDKSHTKVYEIDLKAMLDFKKQKMEENNLISNKEYYHIPCNFNDENWIKCFLNYNINREVPTLVLWEGVTYFLPEEIITSTLRELKKYFSGELQVTLDYAYRDYIEGDLNFYGAKELYDVLVEIGEPHFFGLNYEESCFFFKKLGYITKENLSAMMLESKYLRDNYGNSVGLPHVFNAMIDIIAYQE
;
A
#
# COMPACT_ATOMS: atom_id res chain seq x y z
N MET A 1 4.49 13.20 -20.30
CA MET A 1 5.76 12.57 -20.68
C MET A 1 5.63 11.07 -20.43
N LYS A 2 5.87 10.20 -21.44
CA LYS A 2 5.89 8.75 -21.20
C LYS A 2 7.18 8.46 -20.42
N ASN A 3 7.06 8.18 -19.11
CA ASN A 3 8.16 7.66 -18.33
C ASN A 3 8.45 6.25 -18.87
N ASN A 4 9.50 6.11 -19.69
CA ASN A 4 10.01 4.80 -20.12
C ASN A 4 10.82 4.18 -18.97
N LYS A 5 10.16 3.89 -17.82
CA LYS A 5 10.80 3.13 -16.76
C LYS A 5 11.08 1.73 -17.25
N THR A 6 12.25 1.22 -16.91
CA THR A 6 12.58 -0.18 -17.10
C THR A 6 11.89 -1.02 -16.01
N HIS A 7 11.75 -2.32 -16.25
CA HIS A 7 11.26 -3.24 -15.22
C HIS A 7 12.14 -3.23 -13.97
N GLU A 8 13.44 -2.99 -14.14
CA GLU A 8 14.40 -2.90 -13.02
C GLU A 8 14.12 -1.68 -12.14
N ASP A 9 13.79 -0.52 -12.71
CA ASP A 9 13.47 0.69 -11.95
C ASP A 9 12.24 0.50 -11.05
N ILE A 10 11.20 -0.19 -11.55
CA ILE A 10 9.97 -0.47 -10.81
C ILE A 10 10.25 -1.44 -9.64
N ILE A 11 11.04 -2.49 -9.89
CA ILE A 11 11.44 -3.45 -8.86
C ILE A 11 12.31 -2.76 -7.81
N GLU A 12 13.19 -1.86 -8.21
CA GLU A 12 14.04 -1.10 -7.28
C GLU A 12 13.22 -0.19 -6.37
N SER A 13 12.23 0.52 -6.89
CA SER A 13 11.32 1.35 -6.10
C SER A 13 10.53 0.53 -5.06
N ALA A 14 9.96 -0.59 -5.46
CA ALA A 14 9.27 -1.50 -4.55
C ALA A 14 10.21 -2.09 -3.48
N SER A 15 11.51 -2.28 -3.82
CA SER A 15 12.55 -2.75 -2.87
C SER A 15 12.79 -1.76 -1.74
N VAL A 16 12.74 -0.44 -2.02
CA VAL A 16 12.88 0.60 -0.97
C VAL A 16 11.73 0.48 0.04
N THR A 17 10.49 0.36 -0.45
CA THR A 17 9.32 0.19 0.42
C THR A 17 9.45 -1.06 1.30
N SER A 18 9.91 -2.18 0.75
CA SER A 18 10.16 -3.41 1.50
C SER A 18 11.26 -3.25 2.53
N LEU A 19 12.34 -2.56 2.19
CA LEU A 19 13.42 -2.23 3.13
C LEU A 19 12.89 -1.39 4.31
N MET A 20 12.09 -0.34 4.06
CA MET A 20 11.54 0.51 5.11
C MET A 20 10.70 -0.29 6.11
N ARG A 21 9.87 -1.24 5.63
CA ARG A 21 9.12 -2.13 6.51
C ARG A 21 10.03 -3.05 7.32
N TYR A 22 11.03 -3.64 6.68
CA TYR A 22 11.98 -4.55 7.33
C TYR A 22 12.81 -3.87 8.41
N LEU A 23 13.31 -2.66 8.18
CA LEU A 23 14.18 -1.95 9.13
C LEU A 23 13.53 -1.74 10.50
N LEU A 24 12.20 -1.63 10.59
CA LEU A 24 11.46 -1.52 11.85
C LEU A 24 10.83 -2.84 12.32
N SER A 25 11.24 -4.00 11.76
CA SER A 25 10.70 -5.32 12.15
C SER A 25 11.55 -6.04 13.20
N GLY A 26 12.64 -5.44 13.66
CA GLY A 26 13.58 -6.03 14.64
C GLY A 26 12.98 -6.24 16.03
N GLU A 27 13.52 -7.22 16.79
CA GLU A 27 13.02 -7.57 18.13
C GLU A 27 13.24 -6.44 19.16
N ASN A 28 14.22 -5.56 18.93
CA ASN A 28 14.53 -4.45 19.83
C ASN A 28 13.68 -3.19 19.60
N GLU A 29 12.80 -3.21 18.61
CA GLU A 29 11.93 -2.06 18.33
C GLU A 29 10.87 -1.90 19.42
N LYS A 30 10.66 -0.66 19.89
CA LYS A 30 9.61 -0.34 20.86
C LYS A 30 8.22 -0.64 20.31
N ILE A 31 8.03 -0.37 19.02
CA ILE A 31 6.86 -0.76 18.24
C ILE A 31 7.38 -1.41 16.96
N LYS A 32 7.10 -2.69 16.81
CA LYS A 32 7.66 -3.54 15.76
C LYS A 32 6.76 -3.57 14.54
N ASN A 33 7.32 -3.34 13.35
CA ASN A 33 6.61 -3.59 12.10
C ASN A 33 6.34 -5.10 11.97
N PRO A 34 5.09 -5.52 11.74
CA PRO A 34 4.74 -6.94 11.61
C PRO A 34 5.28 -7.57 10.30
N ASP A 35 5.71 -6.76 9.32
CA ASP A 35 6.25 -7.23 8.05
C ASP A 35 7.77 -7.43 8.10
N ASN A 36 8.21 -8.58 8.61
CA ASN A 36 9.61 -8.99 8.56
C ASN A 36 9.99 -9.70 7.25
N TYR A 37 9.02 -9.93 6.35
CA TYR A 37 9.24 -10.55 5.04
C TYR A 37 9.87 -9.59 4.04
N GLY A 38 9.82 -8.29 4.29
CA GLY A 38 10.40 -7.26 3.42
C GLY A 38 11.85 -7.57 3.01
N LYS A 39 12.67 -8.15 3.90
CA LYS A 39 14.07 -8.51 3.61
C LYS A 39 14.26 -9.43 2.39
N TYR A 40 13.31 -10.30 2.11
CA TYR A 40 13.40 -11.23 0.99
C TYR A 40 13.19 -10.58 -0.37
N PHE A 41 12.57 -9.40 -0.39
CA PHE A 41 12.24 -8.66 -1.60
C PHE A 41 13.18 -7.47 -1.86
N VAL A 42 14.05 -7.14 -0.91
CA VAL A 42 15.07 -6.10 -1.13
C VAL A 42 16.06 -6.55 -2.21
N ASN A 43 16.28 -5.72 -3.23
CA ASN A 43 17.10 -6.04 -4.39
C ASN A 43 18.11 -4.92 -4.71
N GLY A 44 19.07 -5.23 -5.60
CA GLY A 44 20.05 -4.28 -6.12
C GLY A 44 20.89 -3.65 -5.03
N LYS A 45 21.15 -2.35 -5.15
CA LYS A 45 21.95 -1.56 -4.22
C LYS A 45 21.38 -1.49 -2.80
N TRP A 46 20.11 -1.79 -2.61
CA TRP A 46 19.42 -1.71 -1.32
C TRP A 46 19.75 -2.89 -0.40
N LYS A 47 20.29 -3.99 -0.92
CA LYS A 47 20.68 -5.17 -0.13
C LYS A 47 21.70 -4.85 0.96
N GLN A 48 22.61 -3.90 0.73
CA GLN A 48 23.60 -3.50 1.71
C GLN A 48 23.02 -2.96 3.03
N TYR A 49 21.75 -2.52 3.00
CA TYR A 49 21.06 -1.98 4.18
C TYR A 49 20.39 -3.06 5.06
N ILE A 50 20.44 -4.33 4.66
CA ILE A 50 19.89 -5.44 5.44
C ILE A 50 20.85 -5.88 6.54
N ASP A 51 22.17 -5.81 6.31
CA ASP A 51 23.18 -6.43 7.16
C ASP A 51 23.38 -5.71 8.50
N ASP A 52 23.25 -4.38 8.51
CA ASP A 52 23.32 -3.55 9.73
C ASP A 52 22.08 -2.65 9.81
N THR A 53 21.01 -3.20 10.39
CA THR A 53 19.71 -2.51 10.45
C THR A 53 19.74 -1.23 11.29
N GLU A 54 20.56 -1.18 12.36
CA GLU A 54 20.65 0.01 13.22
C GLU A 54 21.29 1.18 12.47
N LYS A 55 22.42 0.94 11.81
CA LYS A 55 23.07 1.93 10.97
C LYS A 55 22.13 2.37 9.82
N SER A 56 21.49 1.42 9.17
CA SER A 56 20.58 1.67 8.04
C SER A 56 19.36 2.50 8.46
N LYS A 57 18.79 2.27 9.64
CA LYS A 57 17.71 3.11 10.20
C LYS A 57 18.17 4.56 10.37
N GLN A 58 19.36 4.77 10.95
CA GLN A 58 19.90 6.12 11.15
C GLN A 58 20.15 6.83 9.82
N GLU A 59 20.70 6.13 8.82
CA GLU A 59 20.92 6.68 7.48
C GLU A 59 19.60 7.02 6.78
N MET A 60 18.59 6.11 6.83
CA MET A 60 17.29 6.35 6.22
C MET A 60 16.54 7.48 6.93
N GLN A 61 16.57 7.55 8.26
CA GLN A 61 15.95 8.63 9.00
C GLN A 61 16.58 10.00 8.70
N LYS A 62 17.88 10.03 8.44
CA LYS A 62 18.58 11.26 8.03
C LYS A 62 18.26 11.65 6.59
N LYS A 63 18.19 10.67 5.67
CA LYS A 63 17.97 10.89 4.24
C LYS A 63 16.50 11.16 3.92
N LEU A 64 15.59 10.46 4.58
CA LEU A 64 14.14 10.50 4.38
C LEU A 64 13.43 10.61 5.74
N PRO A 65 13.47 11.80 6.39
CA PRO A 65 12.85 11.99 7.70
C PRO A 65 11.38 11.59 7.70
N GLY A 66 10.98 10.79 8.69
CA GLY A 66 9.60 10.32 8.84
C GLY A 66 9.19 9.14 7.97
N CYS A 67 9.95 8.79 6.93
CA CYS A 67 9.58 7.75 5.97
C CYS A 67 9.45 6.36 6.62
N LEU A 68 10.38 5.98 7.51
CA LEU A 68 10.32 4.72 8.25
C LEU A 68 9.02 4.59 9.05
N TYR A 69 8.67 5.62 9.81
CA TYR A 69 7.48 5.62 10.65
C TYR A 69 6.19 5.73 9.84
N TYR A 70 6.24 6.41 8.68
CA TYR A 70 5.11 6.41 7.75
C TYR A 70 4.82 4.99 7.23
N HIS A 71 5.84 4.24 6.82
CA HIS A 71 5.66 2.85 6.39
C HIS A 71 5.16 1.95 7.53
N LEU A 72 5.56 2.22 8.76
CA LEU A 72 5.08 1.50 9.93
C LEU A 72 3.58 1.72 10.18
N ILE A 73 3.13 2.99 10.26
CA ILE A 73 1.70 3.30 10.46
C ILE A 73 0.86 2.83 9.27
N ARG A 74 1.39 2.88 8.04
CA ARG A 74 0.73 2.37 6.85
C ARG A 74 0.54 0.86 6.93
N THR A 75 1.57 0.13 7.31
CA THR A 75 1.45 -1.33 7.51
C THR A 75 0.34 -1.64 8.53
N PHE A 76 0.33 -1.00 9.69
CA PHE A 76 -0.69 -1.21 10.71
C PHE A 76 -2.09 -0.88 10.22
N LYS A 77 -2.29 0.26 9.57
CA LYS A 77 -3.61 0.69 9.10
C LYS A 77 -4.19 -0.29 8.06
N PHE A 78 -3.38 -0.70 7.10
CA PHE A 78 -3.84 -1.65 6.09
C PHE A 78 -4.04 -3.07 6.64
N ASP A 79 -3.23 -3.47 7.63
CA ASP A 79 -3.43 -4.73 8.35
C ASP A 79 -4.71 -4.71 9.20
N ASP A 80 -4.99 -3.61 9.90
CA ASP A 80 -6.24 -3.43 10.65
C ASP A 80 -7.47 -3.49 9.73
N SER A 81 -7.41 -2.85 8.55
CA SER A 81 -8.50 -2.89 7.57
C SER A 81 -8.74 -4.32 7.08
N LEU A 82 -7.66 -5.06 6.77
CA LEU A 82 -7.76 -6.47 6.38
C LEU A 82 -8.33 -7.35 7.50
N LEU A 83 -7.80 -7.22 8.72
CA LEU A 83 -8.24 -8.07 9.85
C LEU A 83 -9.68 -7.77 10.26
N THR A 84 -10.09 -6.50 10.23
CA THR A 84 -11.49 -6.11 10.46
C THR A 84 -12.39 -6.72 9.39
N TRP A 85 -12.01 -6.63 8.12
CA TRP A 85 -12.74 -7.23 7.02
C TRP A 85 -12.90 -8.75 7.21
N LEU A 86 -11.83 -9.46 7.52
CA LEU A 86 -11.85 -10.91 7.70
C LEU A 86 -12.65 -11.36 8.93
N ALA A 87 -12.79 -10.51 9.95
CA ALA A 87 -13.65 -10.77 11.11
C ALA A 87 -15.15 -10.63 10.79
N GLU A 88 -15.49 -9.81 9.80
CA GLU A 88 -16.87 -9.53 9.38
C GLU A 88 -17.33 -10.38 8.19
N HIS A 89 -16.40 -10.94 7.38
CA HIS A 89 -16.70 -11.61 6.11
C HIS A 89 -15.96 -12.93 5.95
N GLU A 90 -16.69 -14.04 6.03
CA GLU A 90 -16.22 -15.35 5.57
C GLU A 90 -16.49 -15.51 4.06
N ASN A 91 -15.72 -16.36 3.37
CA ASN A 91 -15.83 -16.61 1.93
C ASN A 91 -15.73 -15.35 1.07
N SER A 92 -14.97 -14.36 1.54
CA SER A 92 -14.75 -13.09 0.85
C SER A 92 -13.57 -13.14 -0.11
N GLN A 93 -13.26 -12.02 -0.74
CA GLN A 93 -12.05 -11.89 -1.57
C GLN A 93 -11.34 -10.56 -1.29
N ILE A 94 -10.01 -10.63 -1.42
CA ILE A 94 -9.13 -9.48 -1.29
C ILE A 94 -8.49 -9.21 -2.64
N VAL A 95 -8.52 -7.97 -3.10
CA VAL A 95 -7.86 -7.51 -4.32
C VAL A 95 -6.80 -6.48 -3.94
N ILE A 96 -5.53 -6.76 -4.23
CA ILE A 96 -4.41 -5.86 -3.93
C ILE A 96 -3.97 -5.21 -5.23
N LEU A 97 -4.24 -3.92 -5.38
CA LEU A 97 -3.93 -3.14 -6.58
C LEU A 97 -2.52 -2.54 -6.48
N GLY A 98 -1.68 -2.80 -7.47
CA GLY A 98 -0.26 -2.41 -7.43
C GLY A 98 0.44 -3.12 -6.29
N SER A 99 0.33 -4.45 -6.23
CA SER A 99 0.70 -5.27 -5.07
C SER A 99 2.18 -5.21 -4.70
N GLY A 100 3.06 -4.89 -5.65
CA GLY A 100 4.50 -4.84 -5.41
C GLY A 100 4.97 -6.05 -4.60
N PHE A 101 5.57 -5.77 -3.45
CA PHE A 101 6.02 -6.79 -2.49
C PHE A 101 5.14 -6.83 -1.23
N ASP A 102 3.82 -6.76 -1.41
CA ASP A 102 2.87 -7.00 -0.31
C ASP A 102 3.08 -8.41 0.26
N SER A 103 3.11 -8.55 1.58
CA SER A 103 3.36 -9.83 2.26
C SER A 103 2.12 -10.38 2.97
N ARG A 104 0.94 -9.72 2.84
CA ARG A 104 -0.27 -10.08 3.60
C ARG A 104 -0.75 -11.49 3.30
N ALA A 105 -0.69 -11.93 2.05
CA ALA A 105 -1.02 -13.30 1.67
C ALA A 105 -0.13 -14.35 2.37
N ILE A 106 1.09 -13.98 2.76
CA ILE A 106 2.03 -14.82 3.50
C ILE A 106 1.78 -14.67 5.01
N ARG A 107 1.79 -13.43 5.53
CA ARG A 107 1.67 -13.14 6.96
C ARG A 107 0.35 -13.59 7.58
N PHE A 108 -0.72 -13.46 6.83
CA PHE A 108 -2.07 -13.82 7.26
C PHE A 108 -2.60 -15.10 6.62
N SER A 109 -1.73 -15.94 6.02
CA SER A 109 -2.13 -17.15 5.28
C SER A 109 -3.07 -18.05 6.08
N HIS A 110 -2.79 -18.28 7.36
CA HIS A 110 -3.65 -19.11 8.21
C HIS A 110 -5.05 -18.52 8.43
N ILE A 111 -5.16 -17.19 8.62
CA ILE A 111 -6.46 -16.52 8.82
C ILE A 111 -7.24 -16.50 7.51
N LEU A 112 -6.58 -16.20 6.39
CA LEU A 112 -7.16 -16.21 5.05
C LEU A 112 -7.67 -17.59 4.66
N ASP A 113 -6.91 -18.66 4.95
CA ASP A 113 -7.34 -20.04 4.71
C ASP A 113 -8.54 -20.40 5.59
N LYS A 114 -8.54 -20.00 6.87
CA LYS A 114 -9.63 -20.29 7.81
C LYS A 114 -10.93 -19.59 7.41
N SER A 115 -10.86 -18.37 6.91
CA SER A 115 -12.01 -17.60 6.43
C SER A 115 -12.41 -17.95 4.99
N HIS A 116 -11.73 -18.90 4.34
CA HIS A 116 -11.93 -19.25 2.92
C HIS A 116 -11.84 -18.05 1.98
N THR A 117 -10.93 -17.11 2.28
CA THR A 117 -10.77 -15.87 1.54
C THR A 117 -9.77 -16.03 0.42
N LYS A 118 -10.15 -15.59 -0.79
CA LYS A 118 -9.28 -15.56 -1.96
C LYS A 118 -8.49 -14.26 -1.98
N VAL A 119 -7.21 -14.34 -2.38
CA VAL A 119 -6.35 -13.16 -2.54
C VAL A 119 -5.91 -13.04 -4.00
N TYR A 120 -6.14 -11.90 -4.59
CA TYR A 120 -5.74 -11.56 -5.95
C TYR A 120 -4.77 -10.38 -5.91
N GLU A 121 -3.53 -10.61 -6.31
CA GLU A 121 -2.53 -9.56 -6.46
C GLU A 121 -2.44 -9.12 -7.91
N ILE A 122 -2.62 -7.81 -8.12
CA ILE A 122 -2.65 -7.19 -9.44
C ILE A 122 -1.47 -6.24 -9.56
N ASP A 123 -0.60 -6.51 -10.53
CA ASP A 123 0.57 -5.68 -10.82
C ASP A 123 1.08 -5.96 -12.25
N LEU A 124 2.11 -5.24 -12.66
CA LEU A 124 2.82 -5.51 -13.90
C LEU A 124 3.42 -6.94 -13.87
N LYS A 125 3.37 -7.63 -15.01
CA LYS A 125 3.87 -9.01 -15.12
C LYS A 125 5.29 -9.17 -14.58
N ALA A 126 6.19 -8.24 -14.88
CA ALA A 126 7.57 -8.31 -14.42
C ALA A 126 7.71 -8.25 -12.88
N MET A 127 6.86 -7.44 -12.22
CA MET A 127 6.82 -7.35 -10.76
C MET A 127 6.33 -8.67 -10.14
N LEU A 128 5.24 -9.22 -10.67
CA LEU A 128 4.66 -10.47 -10.18
C LEU A 128 5.61 -11.67 -10.40
N ASP A 129 6.27 -11.74 -11.56
CA ASP A 129 7.25 -12.80 -11.86
C ASP A 129 8.44 -12.72 -10.89
N PHE A 130 8.96 -11.51 -10.63
CA PHE A 130 10.06 -11.31 -9.68
C PHE A 130 9.64 -11.69 -8.25
N LYS A 131 8.45 -11.24 -7.81
CA LYS A 131 7.89 -11.61 -6.50
C LYS A 131 7.76 -13.12 -6.35
N LYS A 132 7.18 -13.78 -7.33
CA LYS A 132 7.02 -15.23 -7.36
C LYS A 132 8.36 -15.95 -7.24
N GLN A 133 9.36 -15.53 -8.03
CA GLN A 133 10.71 -16.06 -7.94
C GLN A 133 11.28 -15.93 -6.52
N LYS A 134 11.13 -14.75 -5.88
CA LYS A 134 11.62 -14.52 -4.51
C LYS A 134 10.89 -15.37 -3.47
N MET A 135 9.60 -15.58 -3.66
CA MET A 135 8.82 -16.48 -2.79
C MET A 135 9.33 -17.92 -2.91
N GLU A 136 9.56 -18.41 -4.13
CA GLU A 136 10.08 -19.75 -4.38
C GLU A 136 11.50 -19.94 -3.82
N GLU A 137 12.42 -18.98 -4.07
CA GLU A 137 13.81 -19.00 -3.58
C GLU A 137 13.89 -19.08 -2.04
N ASN A 138 12.92 -18.51 -1.34
CA ASN A 138 12.91 -18.40 0.11
C ASN A 138 11.85 -19.29 0.79
N ASN A 139 11.21 -20.19 0.06
CA ASN A 139 10.16 -21.08 0.56
C ASN A 139 9.04 -20.34 1.30
N LEU A 140 8.63 -19.18 0.81
CA LEU A 140 7.55 -18.38 1.39
C LEU A 140 6.20 -18.95 0.94
N ILE A 141 5.36 -19.31 1.90
CA ILE A 141 4.06 -19.94 1.67
C ILE A 141 2.96 -18.91 1.90
N SER A 142 2.17 -18.64 0.87
CA SER A 142 0.95 -17.83 0.94
C SER A 142 -0.25 -18.70 1.36
N ASN A 143 -1.44 -18.07 1.47
CA ASN A 143 -2.70 -18.81 1.57
C ASN A 143 -2.96 -19.64 0.31
N LYS A 144 -3.86 -20.64 0.41
CA LYS A 144 -4.13 -21.62 -0.67
C LYS A 144 -4.76 -21.00 -1.92
N GLU A 145 -5.68 -20.05 -1.70
CA GLU A 145 -6.41 -19.36 -2.76
C GLU A 145 -5.72 -18.00 -3.07
N TYR A 146 -4.51 -18.07 -3.64
CA TYR A 146 -3.65 -16.91 -3.94
C TYR A 146 -3.31 -16.86 -5.43
N TYR A 147 -3.59 -15.71 -6.04
CA TYR A 147 -3.52 -15.53 -7.50
C TYR A 147 -2.78 -14.27 -7.89
N HIS A 148 -1.87 -14.38 -8.87
CA HIS A 148 -1.22 -13.25 -9.51
C HIS A 148 -1.93 -12.91 -10.82
N ILE A 149 -2.34 -11.64 -10.98
CA ILE A 149 -3.03 -11.13 -12.16
C ILE A 149 -2.17 -10.05 -12.83
N PRO A 150 -1.46 -10.37 -13.91
CA PRO A 150 -0.72 -9.36 -14.68
C PRO A 150 -1.67 -8.33 -15.30
N CYS A 151 -1.48 -7.07 -14.93
CA CYS A 151 -2.31 -5.98 -15.41
C CYS A 151 -1.56 -4.64 -15.36
N ASN A 152 -1.93 -3.73 -16.27
CA ASN A 152 -1.45 -2.36 -16.26
C ASN A 152 -2.65 -1.42 -16.13
N PHE A 153 -2.71 -0.63 -15.05
CA PHE A 153 -3.80 0.33 -14.80
C PHE A 153 -3.90 1.46 -15.85
N ASN A 154 -2.84 1.69 -16.63
CA ASN A 154 -2.89 2.64 -17.74
C ASN A 154 -3.64 2.11 -18.95
N ASP A 155 -4.01 0.83 -18.98
CA ASP A 155 -4.80 0.25 -20.09
C ASP A 155 -6.27 0.60 -19.89
N GLU A 156 -6.92 1.14 -20.92
CA GLU A 156 -8.33 1.60 -20.85
C GLU A 156 -9.33 0.53 -20.38
N ASN A 157 -8.99 -0.72 -20.51
CA ASN A 157 -9.86 -1.84 -20.16
C ASN A 157 -9.20 -2.80 -19.13
N TRP A 158 -8.36 -2.26 -18.25
CA TRP A 158 -7.62 -3.06 -17.27
C TRP A 158 -8.55 -3.97 -16.43
N ILE A 159 -9.76 -3.52 -16.10
CA ILE A 159 -10.74 -4.30 -15.32
C ILE A 159 -11.17 -5.62 -16.00
N LYS A 160 -10.98 -5.75 -17.32
CA LYS A 160 -11.29 -7.00 -18.03
C LYS A 160 -10.38 -8.16 -17.59
N CYS A 161 -9.20 -7.87 -17.00
CA CYS A 161 -8.36 -8.92 -16.45
C CYS A 161 -9.10 -9.71 -15.36
N PHE A 162 -10.02 -9.10 -14.61
CA PHE A 162 -10.83 -9.76 -13.58
C PHE A 162 -11.68 -10.91 -14.14
N LEU A 163 -12.22 -10.76 -15.33
CA LEU A 163 -13.01 -11.81 -15.99
C LEU A 163 -12.17 -13.04 -16.33
N ASN A 164 -10.91 -12.82 -16.73
CA ASN A 164 -10.00 -13.92 -17.11
C ASN A 164 -9.58 -14.76 -15.91
N TYR A 165 -9.63 -14.21 -14.70
CA TYR A 165 -9.23 -14.87 -13.46
C TYR A 165 -10.43 -15.24 -12.56
N ASN A 166 -11.66 -15.14 -13.09
CA ASN A 166 -12.89 -15.49 -12.37
C ASN A 166 -13.04 -14.80 -11.01
N ILE A 167 -12.63 -13.51 -10.92
CA ILE A 167 -12.94 -12.69 -9.76
C ILE A 167 -14.45 -12.56 -9.69
N ASN A 168 -15.04 -13.04 -8.60
CA ASN A 168 -16.49 -13.07 -8.48
C ASN A 168 -17.01 -11.68 -8.10
N ARG A 169 -17.91 -11.15 -8.90
CA ARG A 169 -18.48 -9.81 -8.73
C ARG A 169 -19.50 -9.70 -7.61
N GLU A 170 -20.07 -10.82 -7.15
CA GLU A 170 -21.13 -10.87 -6.14
C GLU A 170 -20.60 -11.12 -4.72
N VAL A 171 -19.35 -11.57 -4.61
CA VAL A 171 -18.71 -11.89 -3.33
C VAL A 171 -18.22 -10.60 -2.65
N PRO A 172 -18.40 -10.44 -1.33
CA PRO A 172 -17.84 -9.32 -0.57
C PRO A 172 -16.35 -9.15 -0.85
N THR A 173 -15.95 -7.93 -1.22
CA THR A 173 -14.60 -7.64 -1.70
C THR A 173 -13.96 -6.48 -0.95
N LEU A 174 -12.77 -6.72 -0.39
CA LEU A 174 -11.88 -5.66 0.07
C LEU A 174 -10.81 -5.40 -0.99
N VAL A 175 -10.70 -4.16 -1.41
CA VAL A 175 -9.60 -3.68 -2.27
C VAL A 175 -8.58 -2.95 -1.39
N LEU A 176 -7.33 -3.40 -1.43
CA LEU A 176 -6.19 -2.71 -0.83
C LEU A 176 -5.39 -2.01 -1.93
N TRP A 177 -5.25 -0.68 -1.82
CA TRP A 177 -4.55 0.14 -2.80
C TRP A 177 -3.49 0.98 -2.10
N GLU A 178 -2.41 0.31 -1.70
CA GLU A 178 -1.36 0.84 -0.84
C GLU A 178 -0.16 1.36 -1.62
N GLY A 179 0.21 2.62 -1.38
CA GLY A 179 1.48 3.15 -1.89
C GLY A 179 1.51 3.41 -3.39
N VAL A 180 0.36 3.58 -4.05
CA VAL A 180 0.25 3.66 -5.51
C VAL A 180 -0.45 4.94 -5.96
N THR A 181 -1.49 5.38 -5.25
CA THR A 181 -2.41 6.42 -5.73
C THR A 181 -1.70 7.72 -6.09
N TYR A 182 -0.77 8.18 -5.28
CA TYR A 182 -0.05 9.43 -5.51
C TYR A 182 0.91 9.41 -6.72
N PHE A 183 1.22 8.24 -7.27
CA PHE A 183 1.99 8.09 -8.52
C PHE A 183 1.12 8.13 -9.78
N LEU A 184 -0.20 8.17 -9.63
CA LEU A 184 -1.15 8.12 -10.74
C LEU A 184 -1.84 9.48 -10.93
N PRO A 185 -2.19 9.87 -12.17
CA PRO A 185 -3.07 11.01 -12.40
C PRO A 185 -4.47 10.82 -11.77
N GLU A 186 -5.13 11.92 -11.41
CA GLU A 186 -6.48 11.90 -10.82
C GLU A 186 -7.51 11.17 -11.69
N GLU A 187 -7.38 11.28 -13.01
CA GLU A 187 -8.25 10.61 -13.97
C GLU A 187 -8.16 9.08 -13.84
N ILE A 188 -6.96 8.54 -13.61
CA ILE A 188 -6.75 7.10 -13.41
C ILE A 188 -7.35 6.65 -12.10
N ILE A 189 -7.17 7.43 -11.01
CA ILE A 189 -7.80 7.13 -9.70
C ILE A 189 -9.32 7.10 -9.84
N THR A 190 -9.87 8.14 -10.45
CA THR A 190 -11.32 8.30 -10.64
C THR A 190 -11.90 7.19 -11.50
N SER A 191 -11.26 6.85 -12.62
CA SER A 191 -11.71 5.77 -13.51
C SER A 191 -11.61 4.40 -12.82
N THR A 192 -10.50 4.14 -12.10
CA THR A 192 -10.32 2.89 -11.35
C THR A 192 -11.43 2.68 -10.33
N LEU A 193 -11.73 3.68 -9.51
CA LEU A 193 -12.81 3.59 -8.51
C LEU A 193 -14.18 3.38 -9.16
N ARG A 194 -14.48 4.07 -10.28
CA ARG A 194 -15.74 3.87 -11.03
C ARG A 194 -15.85 2.46 -11.61
N GLU A 195 -14.77 1.95 -12.20
CA GLU A 195 -14.76 0.61 -12.78
C GLU A 195 -14.89 -0.48 -11.70
N LEU A 196 -14.24 -0.32 -10.53
CA LEU A 196 -14.43 -1.22 -9.38
C LEU A 196 -15.90 -1.24 -8.94
N LYS A 197 -16.51 -0.06 -8.71
CA LYS A 197 -17.92 0.04 -8.32
C LYS A 197 -18.87 -0.58 -9.35
N LYS A 198 -18.58 -0.38 -10.64
CA LYS A 198 -19.38 -0.96 -11.73
C LYS A 198 -19.19 -2.48 -11.85
N TYR A 199 -17.98 -2.98 -11.57
CA TYR A 199 -17.70 -4.40 -11.67
C TYR A 199 -18.32 -5.19 -10.52
N PHE A 200 -18.09 -4.78 -9.26
CA PHE A 200 -18.60 -5.48 -8.09
C PHE A 200 -20.04 -5.11 -7.80
N SER A 201 -20.90 -6.13 -7.70
CA SER A 201 -22.31 -6.01 -7.28
C SER A 201 -22.52 -6.43 -5.82
N GLY A 202 -21.57 -7.16 -5.23
CA GLY A 202 -21.49 -7.44 -3.80
C GLY A 202 -20.93 -6.26 -3.01
N GLU A 203 -20.82 -6.42 -1.69
CA GLU A 203 -20.20 -5.39 -0.84
C GLU A 203 -18.77 -5.10 -1.28
N LEU A 204 -18.42 -3.83 -1.44
CA LEU A 204 -17.10 -3.37 -1.86
C LEU A 204 -16.58 -2.31 -0.90
N GLN A 205 -15.49 -2.64 -0.21
CA GLN A 205 -14.67 -1.68 0.54
C GLN A 205 -13.35 -1.45 -0.20
N VAL A 206 -12.88 -0.21 -0.23
CA VAL A 206 -11.53 0.14 -0.71
C VAL A 206 -10.78 0.85 0.41
N THR A 207 -9.61 0.34 0.74
CA THR A 207 -8.63 1.00 1.62
C THR A 207 -7.52 1.56 0.75
N LEU A 208 -7.26 2.85 0.84
CA LEU A 208 -6.19 3.51 0.08
C LEU A 208 -5.49 4.60 0.89
N ASP A 209 -4.28 4.95 0.49
CA ASP A 209 -3.55 6.12 0.98
C ASP A 209 -3.48 7.20 -0.10
N TYR A 210 -3.40 8.47 0.32
CA TYR A 210 -3.26 9.62 -0.57
C TYR A 210 -2.38 10.69 0.04
N ALA A 211 -1.72 11.50 -0.80
CA ALA A 211 -0.97 12.66 -0.37
C ALA A 211 -1.88 13.89 -0.20
N TYR A 212 -1.43 14.89 0.53
CA TYR A 212 -2.12 16.19 0.59
C TYR A 212 -1.89 16.98 -0.70
N ARG A 213 -2.93 17.66 -1.15
CA ARG A 213 -2.86 18.50 -2.36
C ARG A 213 -1.81 19.58 -2.24
N ASP A 214 -1.72 20.24 -1.08
CA ASP A 214 -0.74 21.29 -0.85
C ASP A 214 0.70 20.80 -1.08
N TYR A 215 1.02 19.56 -0.62
CA TYR A 215 2.32 18.93 -0.91
C TYR A 215 2.52 18.70 -2.41
N ILE A 216 1.49 18.21 -3.13
CA ILE A 216 1.56 17.98 -4.59
C ILE A 216 1.77 19.30 -5.32
N GLU A 217 1.16 20.40 -4.86
CA GLU A 217 1.28 21.74 -5.43
C GLU A 217 2.56 22.46 -5.03
N GLY A 218 3.43 21.84 -4.22
CA GLY A 218 4.78 22.31 -3.92
C GLY A 218 4.97 22.94 -2.55
N ASP A 219 4.03 22.81 -1.61
CA ASP A 219 4.28 23.14 -0.22
C ASP A 219 5.14 22.06 0.43
N LEU A 220 6.43 22.33 0.54
CA LEU A 220 7.43 21.44 1.11
C LEU A 220 7.76 21.75 2.59
N ASN A 221 6.92 22.55 3.28
CA ASN A 221 7.11 22.90 4.70
C ASN A 221 6.68 21.76 5.65
N PHE A 222 6.03 20.72 5.16
CA PHE A 222 5.71 19.54 5.97
C PHE A 222 6.98 18.77 6.34
N TYR A 223 6.98 18.16 7.55
CA TYR A 223 8.09 17.32 8.00
C TYR A 223 8.37 16.16 7.01
N GLY A 224 9.59 16.10 6.49
CA GLY A 224 10.05 15.09 5.55
C GLY A 224 9.61 15.31 4.09
N ALA A 225 8.85 16.36 3.79
CA ALA A 225 8.31 16.61 2.45
C ALA A 225 9.41 16.98 1.44
N LYS A 226 10.30 17.89 1.82
CA LYS A 226 11.37 18.34 0.93
C LYS A 226 12.32 17.20 0.55
N GLU A 227 12.77 16.44 1.53
CA GLU A 227 13.70 15.33 1.32
C GLU A 227 13.08 14.24 0.46
N LEU A 228 11.81 13.90 0.69
CA LEU A 228 11.11 12.93 -0.14
C LEU A 228 10.91 13.45 -1.56
N TYR A 229 10.49 14.71 -1.72
CA TYR A 229 10.31 15.32 -3.03
C TYR A 229 11.61 15.29 -3.86
N ASP A 230 12.74 15.71 -3.24
CA ASP A 230 14.04 15.73 -3.91
C ASP A 230 14.45 14.33 -4.40
N VAL A 231 14.25 13.29 -3.57
CA VAL A 231 14.54 11.90 -3.94
C VAL A 231 13.62 11.41 -5.06
N LEU A 232 12.31 11.71 -4.98
CA LEU A 232 11.36 11.27 -6.00
C LEU A 232 11.62 11.94 -7.37
N VAL A 233 12.04 13.20 -7.37
CA VAL A 233 12.45 13.90 -8.60
C VAL A 233 13.73 13.27 -9.17
N GLU A 234 14.73 12.97 -8.32
CA GLU A 234 15.99 12.35 -8.72
C GLU A 234 15.76 10.98 -9.40
N ILE A 235 14.86 10.17 -8.88
CA ILE A 235 14.56 8.84 -9.43
C ILE A 235 13.47 8.85 -10.50
N GLY A 236 12.92 10.03 -10.85
CA GLY A 236 11.87 10.17 -11.88
C GLY A 236 10.52 9.61 -11.48
N GLU A 237 10.16 9.63 -10.19
CA GLU A 237 8.89 9.17 -9.62
C GLU A 237 8.12 10.30 -8.90
N PRO A 238 7.85 11.43 -9.53
CA PRO A 238 7.11 12.51 -8.86
C PRO A 238 5.70 12.05 -8.48
N HIS A 239 5.20 12.59 -7.39
CA HIS A 239 3.81 12.41 -7.02
C HIS A 239 2.92 13.34 -7.84
N PHE A 240 1.72 12.86 -8.24
CA PHE A 240 0.76 13.57 -9.08
C PHE A 240 -0.59 13.77 -8.41
N PHE A 241 -1.03 12.83 -7.58
CA PHE A 241 -2.36 12.85 -6.98
C PHE A 241 -2.30 13.25 -5.52
N GLY A 242 -3.15 14.20 -5.15
CA GLY A 242 -3.38 14.60 -3.78
C GLY A 242 -4.78 15.17 -3.57
N LEU A 243 -5.27 15.09 -2.34
CA LEU A 243 -6.56 15.62 -1.92
C LEU A 243 -6.37 16.53 -0.71
N ASN A 244 -7.21 17.56 -0.60
CA ASN A 244 -7.38 18.27 0.66
C ASN A 244 -8.05 17.32 1.66
N TYR A 245 -7.49 17.23 2.86
CA TYR A 245 -7.97 16.27 3.86
C TYR A 245 -9.45 16.50 4.17
N GLU A 246 -9.87 17.75 4.34
CA GLU A 246 -11.24 18.16 4.68
C GLU A 246 -12.23 17.87 3.55
N GLU A 247 -11.78 17.87 2.29
CA GLU A 247 -12.61 17.67 1.10
C GLU A 247 -12.60 16.23 0.59
N SER A 248 -11.71 15.41 1.09
CA SER A 248 -11.49 14.05 0.59
C SER A 248 -12.75 13.18 0.64
N CYS A 249 -13.53 13.27 1.73
CA CYS A 249 -14.80 12.55 1.86
C CYS A 249 -15.81 12.96 0.77
N PHE A 250 -15.81 14.23 0.38
CA PHE A 250 -16.67 14.73 -0.69
C PHE A 250 -16.22 14.25 -2.08
N PHE A 251 -14.89 14.18 -2.29
CA PHE A 251 -14.33 13.61 -3.52
C PHE A 251 -14.81 12.18 -3.74
N PHE A 252 -14.67 11.30 -2.74
CA PHE A 252 -15.10 9.91 -2.84
C PHE A 252 -16.63 9.77 -2.93
N LYS A 253 -17.37 10.64 -2.24
CA LYS A 253 -18.84 10.66 -2.34
C LYS A 253 -19.34 10.93 -3.76
N LYS A 254 -18.68 11.83 -4.52
CA LYS A 254 -19.00 12.09 -5.94
C LYS A 254 -18.77 10.86 -6.84
N LEU A 255 -17.91 9.92 -6.40
CA LEU A 255 -17.63 8.67 -7.11
C LEU A 255 -18.59 7.53 -6.68
N GLY A 256 -19.49 7.79 -5.74
CA GLY A 256 -20.45 6.81 -5.24
C GLY A 256 -19.92 5.95 -4.10
N TYR A 257 -19.03 6.52 -3.27
CA TYR A 257 -18.51 5.88 -2.07
C TYR A 257 -18.85 6.67 -0.81
N ILE A 258 -19.03 5.96 0.30
CA ILE A 258 -19.17 6.54 1.64
C ILE A 258 -17.87 6.31 2.38
N THR A 259 -17.38 7.34 3.06
CA THR A 259 -16.20 7.22 3.91
C THR A 259 -16.56 6.49 5.21
N LYS A 260 -15.91 5.36 5.47
CA LYS A 260 -15.99 4.61 6.75
C LYS A 260 -15.04 5.21 7.77
N GLU A 261 -13.79 5.45 7.39
CA GLU A 261 -12.75 6.05 8.21
C GLU A 261 -11.79 6.87 7.33
N ASN A 262 -11.32 8.01 7.83
CA ASN A 262 -10.27 8.81 7.17
C ASN A 262 -9.30 9.32 8.23
N LEU A 263 -8.07 8.87 8.20
CA LEU A 263 -7.07 9.14 9.23
C LEU A 263 -5.86 9.84 8.63
N SER A 264 -5.54 11.02 9.16
CA SER A 264 -4.29 11.71 8.85
C SER A 264 -3.09 10.95 9.44
N ALA A 265 -1.88 11.23 8.92
CA ALA A 265 -0.66 10.62 9.47
C ALA A 265 -0.47 10.91 10.97
N MET A 266 -0.91 12.08 11.46
CA MET A 266 -0.85 12.42 12.88
C MET A 266 -1.88 11.64 13.72
N MET A 267 -3.08 11.37 13.19
CA MET A 267 -4.05 10.51 13.86
C MET A 267 -3.55 9.08 13.93
N LEU A 268 -2.92 8.59 12.86
CA LEU A 268 -2.31 7.27 12.79
C LEU A 268 -1.08 7.17 13.72
N GLU A 269 -0.28 8.23 13.84
CA GLU A 269 0.80 8.32 14.83
C GLU A 269 0.25 8.17 16.24
N SER A 270 -0.81 8.91 16.58
CA SER A 270 -1.45 8.82 17.89
C SER A 270 -2.06 7.44 18.16
N LYS A 271 -2.55 6.74 17.14
CA LYS A 271 -3.15 5.41 17.26
C LYS A 271 -2.09 4.30 17.40
N TYR A 272 -0.98 4.38 16.65
CA TYR A 272 -0.07 3.25 16.48
C TYR A 272 1.36 3.47 17.02
N LEU A 273 1.80 4.73 17.20
CA LEU A 273 3.18 5.02 17.57
C LEU A 273 3.34 5.52 19.01
N ARG A 274 2.47 5.06 19.93
CA ARG A 274 2.57 5.37 21.36
C ARG A 274 3.10 4.17 22.13
N ASP A 275 4.13 4.41 22.96
CA ASP A 275 4.61 3.41 23.91
C ASP A 275 3.59 3.22 25.07
N ASN A 276 3.87 2.28 25.95
CA ASN A 276 3.03 1.97 27.13
C ASN A 276 2.85 3.15 28.11
N TYR A 277 3.64 4.21 27.94
CA TYR A 277 3.57 5.44 28.75
C TYR A 277 2.90 6.59 28.00
N GLY A 278 2.46 6.36 26.75
CA GLY A 278 1.84 7.37 25.88
C GLY A 278 2.85 8.26 25.13
N ASN A 279 4.15 8.00 25.22
CA ASN A 279 5.15 8.78 24.48
C ASN A 279 5.21 8.33 23.02
N SER A 280 5.40 9.29 22.11
CA SER A 280 5.66 8.97 20.71
C SER A 280 6.99 8.23 20.56
N VAL A 281 6.98 7.16 19.79
CA VAL A 281 8.20 6.39 19.46
C VAL A 281 8.87 6.87 18.18
N GLY A 282 8.19 7.71 17.41
CA GLY A 282 8.71 8.29 16.18
C GLY A 282 7.67 9.12 15.45
N LEU A 283 8.13 10.02 14.59
CA LEU A 283 7.28 10.92 13.83
C LEU A 283 7.27 10.47 12.36
N PRO A 284 6.09 10.12 11.79
CA PRO A 284 5.93 9.91 10.36
C PRO A 284 6.01 11.23 9.61
N HIS A 285 6.27 11.21 8.29
CA HIS A 285 5.96 12.40 7.51
C HIS A 285 4.43 12.64 7.48
N VAL A 286 4.02 13.93 7.45
CA VAL A 286 2.68 14.34 7.88
C VAL A 286 1.77 14.83 6.77
N PHE A 287 2.17 14.66 5.52
CA PHE A 287 1.46 15.12 4.33
C PHE A 287 0.70 14.01 3.60
N ASN A 288 0.29 12.96 4.35
CA ASN A 288 -0.49 11.84 3.83
C ASN A 288 -1.66 11.51 4.77
N ALA A 289 -2.65 10.86 4.20
CA ALA A 289 -3.75 10.25 4.94
C ALA A 289 -4.10 8.87 4.36
N MET A 290 -4.83 8.08 5.15
CA MET A 290 -5.33 6.75 4.76
C MET A 290 -6.82 6.70 5.01
N ILE A 291 -7.56 6.16 4.03
CA ILE A 291 -9.01 6.19 4.02
C ILE A 291 -9.60 4.83 3.68
N ASP A 292 -10.65 4.48 4.40
CA ASP A 292 -11.55 3.37 4.06
C ASP A 292 -12.83 3.94 3.48
N ILE A 293 -13.20 3.50 2.28
CA ILE A 293 -14.42 3.88 1.59
C ILE A 293 -15.22 2.64 1.20
N ILE A 294 -16.54 2.73 1.28
CA ILE A 294 -17.49 1.66 0.93
C ILE A 294 -18.32 2.14 -0.24
N ALA A 295 -18.39 1.32 -1.30
CA ALA A 295 -19.30 1.60 -2.41
C ALA A 295 -20.74 1.43 -1.94
N TYR A 296 -21.58 2.46 -2.08
CA TYR A 296 -23.00 2.26 -1.92
C TYR A 296 -23.61 1.81 -3.24
N GLN A 297 -24.42 0.76 -3.16
CA GLN A 297 -25.22 0.27 -4.28
C GLN A 297 -26.56 1.03 -4.25
N GLU A 298 -26.98 1.50 -5.40
CA GLU A 298 -28.32 2.13 -5.58
C GLU A 298 -29.42 1.07 -5.53
#